data_a09230e1daba1a8de945cd424e6b30e0
#
_entry.id   a09230e1daba1a8de945cd424e6b30e0
#
_cell.length_a   1.000
_cell.length_b   1.000
_cell.length_c   1.000
_cell.angle_alpha   90.00
_cell.angle_beta   90.00
_cell.angle_gamma   90.00
#
_symmetry.space_group_name_H-M   'P 1'
#
loop_
_entity.id
_entity.type
_entity.pdbx_description
1 polymer ?
#
loop_
_entity_poly.entity_id
_entity_poly.type
_entity_poly.pdbx_seq_one_letter_code
_entity_poly.pdbx_strand_id
1 'polypeptide(L)'
;MKKLLLSIVTVLCLGDCFGQKIVDRKNKLTNNVTERFETVIEATKQVKQGIYHAFFDKKIVLVSGKYVNDKKVGTWHYFDRDGTLMQNYDYDNNKLSYEAPEGFPSPLSYDIDYFIKDNDKATPPVRPGGRYFGYLPYLRAFKLPPGMDADYYDRSIVTFDLLISPMGRLADIVVHISRKGTGVDQMVYNISPDLFSADDKIFIPATFNKNPVASQIHILCAMDATGAIDIMYLIAREPAEK
;
A
#
# COMPACT_ATOMS: atom_id res chain seq x y z
N MET A 1 36.49 59.12 -45.11
CA MET A 1 36.31 57.72 -44.85
C MET A 1 36.11 57.53 -43.32
N LYS A 2 34.86 57.44 -42.88
CA LYS A 2 34.52 57.25 -41.43
C LYS A 2 34.41 55.76 -41.14
N LYS A 3 35.27 55.24 -40.27
CA LYS A 3 35.19 53.86 -39.78
C LYS A 3 34.16 53.80 -38.67
N LEU A 4 33.10 53.05 -38.92
CA LEU A 4 32.07 52.74 -37.95
C LEU A 4 32.54 51.55 -37.08
N LEU A 5 32.82 51.78 -35.80
CA LEU A 5 33.13 50.73 -34.85
C LEU A 5 31.79 50.14 -34.33
N LEU A 6 31.48 48.89 -34.73
CA LEU A 6 30.33 48.14 -34.23
C LEU A 6 30.71 47.46 -32.94
N SER A 7 30.24 47.98 -31.82
CA SER A 7 30.47 47.38 -30.49
C SER A 7 29.42 46.29 -30.27
N ILE A 8 29.82 45.03 -30.29
CA ILE A 8 28.98 43.87 -29.94
C ILE A 8 28.95 43.76 -28.40
N VAL A 9 27.84 44.13 -27.79
CA VAL A 9 27.59 43.87 -26.36
C VAL A 9 27.06 42.45 -26.24
N THR A 10 27.91 41.54 -25.83
CA THR A 10 27.54 40.18 -25.47
C THR A 10 26.93 40.21 -24.07
N VAL A 11 25.62 40.15 -23.95
CA VAL A 11 24.91 39.98 -22.70
C VAL A 11 25.07 38.51 -22.29
N LEU A 12 25.98 38.23 -21.37
CA LEU A 12 26.02 36.94 -20.67
C LEU A 12 24.82 36.84 -19.72
N CYS A 13 23.77 36.15 -20.14
CA CYS A 13 22.74 35.68 -19.22
C CYS A 13 23.36 34.61 -18.32
N LEU A 14 23.92 35.00 -17.17
CA LEU A 14 24.18 34.09 -16.06
C LEU A 14 22.83 33.68 -15.52
N GLY A 15 22.26 32.64 -16.10
CA GLY A 15 21.13 31.93 -15.48
C GLY A 15 21.63 31.29 -14.20
N ASP A 16 21.25 31.83 -13.05
CA ASP A 16 21.41 31.19 -11.77
C ASP A 16 20.69 29.83 -11.83
N CYS A 17 21.45 28.79 -12.13
CA CYS A 17 20.99 27.42 -12.01
C CYS A 17 20.90 27.11 -10.52
N PHE A 18 19.78 27.53 -9.88
CA PHE A 18 19.45 27.09 -8.54
C PHE A 18 19.23 25.59 -8.57
N GLY A 19 20.27 24.82 -8.33
CA GLY A 19 20.16 23.39 -8.12
C GLY A 19 19.21 23.15 -6.96
N GLN A 20 18.05 22.55 -7.23
CA GLN A 20 17.11 22.17 -6.18
C GLN A 20 17.83 21.28 -5.18
N LYS A 21 17.82 21.67 -3.90
CA LYS A 21 18.46 20.89 -2.83
C LYS A 21 17.66 19.62 -2.58
N ILE A 22 18.20 18.48 -2.99
CA ILE A 22 17.62 17.16 -2.68
C ILE A 22 17.97 16.82 -1.23
N VAL A 23 17.00 16.38 -0.47
CA VAL A 23 17.13 16.00 0.94
C VAL A 23 16.56 14.58 1.14
N ASP A 24 17.41 13.68 1.63
CA ASP A 24 17.01 12.34 2.05
C ASP A 24 16.11 12.40 3.29
N ARG A 25 15.02 11.65 3.27
CA ARG A 25 14.07 11.50 4.37
C ARG A 25 13.93 10.03 4.74
N LYS A 26 13.75 9.80 6.03
CA LYS A 26 13.48 8.49 6.58
C LYS A 26 12.37 8.61 7.62
N ASN A 27 11.30 7.82 7.44
CA ASN A 27 10.18 7.78 8.38
C ASN A 27 9.95 6.33 8.84
N LYS A 28 9.39 6.20 10.04
CA LYS A 28 8.87 4.94 10.55
C LYS A 28 7.38 4.87 10.20
N LEU A 29 6.97 3.86 9.43
CA LEU A 29 5.57 3.64 9.07
C LEU A 29 4.87 2.76 10.11
N THR A 30 5.49 1.66 10.52
CA THR A 30 5.04 0.75 11.58
C THR A 30 6.23 0.37 12.46
N ASN A 31 6.03 -0.50 13.46
CA ASN A 31 7.15 -1.00 14.26
C ASN A 31 8.21 -1.68 13.40
N ASN A 32 7.80 -2.38 12.35
CA ASN A 32 8.66 -3.19 11.49
C ASN A 32 8.95 -2.55 10.14
N VAL A 33 8.22 -1.48 9.74
CA VAL A 33 8.37 -0.87 8.41
C VAL A 33 8.90 0.55 8.49
N THR A 34 9.97 0.81 7.74
CA THR A 34 10.55 2.13 7.54
C THR A 34 10.54 2.50 6.07
N GLU A 35 10.32 3.77 5.74
CA GLU A 35 10.47 4.29 4.37
C GLU A 35 11.65 5.23 4.28
N ARG A 36 12.27 5.27 3.10
CA ARG A 36 13.30 6.23 2.71
C ARG A 36 12.96 6.80 1.35
N PHE A 37 13.00 8.13 1.24
CA PHE A 37 12.68 8.83 0.01
C PHE A 37 13.40 10.17 -0.07
N GLU A 38 13.53 10.68 -1.27
CA GLU A 38 14.11 11.98 -1.56
C GLU A 38 13.01 13.04 -1.63
N THR A 39 13.33 14.25 -1.15
CA THR A 39 12.46 15.43 -1.28
C THR A 39 13.23 16.60 -1.84
N VAL A 40 12.55 17.48 -2.54
CA VAL A 40 13.00 18.83 -2.85
C VAL A 40 12.17 19.83 -2.06
N ILE A 41 12.77 21.00 -1.78
CA ILE A 41 12.06 22.09 -1.10
C ILE A 41 11.63 23.07 -2.20
N GLU A 42 10.33 23.22 -2.41
CA GLU A 42 9.72 24.19 -3.30
C GLU A 42 8.99 25.26 -2.46
N ALA A 43 9.52 26.47 -2.49
CA ALA A 43 9.10 27.55 -1.60
C ALA A 43 9.18 27.14 -0.12
N THR A 44 8.07 26.71 0.49
CA THR A 44 7.99 26.24 1.89
C THR A 44 7.53 24.79 2.01
N LYS A 45 7.19 24.13 0.88
CA LYS A 45 6.65 22.77 0.84
C LYS A 45 7.75 21.77 0.50
N GLN A 46 7.76 20.65 1.21
CA GLN A 46 8.56 19.48 0.83
C GLN A 46 7.77 18.63 -0.17
N VAL A 47 8.39 18.36 -1.32
CA VAL A 47 7.79 17.60 -2.41
C VAL A 47 8.62 16.32 -2.62
N LYS A 48 7.98 15.17 -2.67
CA LYS A 48 8.66 13.90 -2.97
C LYS A 48 9.15 13.91 -4.40
N GLN A 49 10.46 13.67 -4.55
CA GLN A 49 11.15 13.70 -5.84
C GLN A 49 12.27 12.66 -5.83
N GLY A 50 12.37 11.81 -6.87
CA GLY A 50 13.45 10.83 -6.93
C GLY A 50 13.05 9.46 -6.38
N ILE A 51 14.02 8.72 -5.85
CA ILE A 51 13.89 7.32 -5.48
C ILE A 51 13.11 7.17 -4.16
N TYR A 52 12.27 6.13 -4.11
CA TYR A 52 11.54 5.70 -2.93
C TYR A 52 11.82 4.23 -2.63
N HIS A 53 12.10 3.93 -1.37
CA HIS A 53 12.15 2.56 -0.85
C HIS A 53 11.39 2.46 0.47
N ALA A 54 10.76 1.30 0.69
CA ALA A 54 10.31 0.87 2.01
C ALA A 54 10.99 -0.44 2.37
N PHE A 55 11.25 -0.63 3.67
CA PHE A 55 12.00 -1.77 4.18
C PHE A 55 11.26 -2.41 5.35
N PHE A 56 11.21 -3.75 5.36
CA PHE A 56 10.84 -4.55 6.52
C PHE A 56 12.09 -4.82 7.36
N ASP A 57 11.97 -4.64 8.67
CA ASP A 57 13.06 -4.78 9.66
C ASP A 57 14.37 -4.09 9.25
N LYS A 58 14.24 -2.96 8.51
CA LYS A 58 15.37 -2.16 8.00
C LYS A 58 16.28 -2.89 7.00
N LYS A 59 15.93 -4.09 6.56
CA LYS A 59 16.80 -4.96 5.74
C LYS A 59 16.14 -5.38 4.43
N ILE A 60 14.90 -5.88 4.48
CA ILE A 60 14.22 -6.46 3.33
C ILE A 60 13.48 -5.35 2.59
N VAL A 61 13.75 -5.18 1.32
CA VAL A 61 13.02 -4.21 0.48
C VAL A 61 11.60 -4.70 0.30
N LEU A 62 10.62 -3.89 0.72
CA LEU A 62 9.19 -4.11 0.47
C LEU A 62 8.70 -3.37 -0.77
N VAL A 63 9.31 -2.23 -1.06
CA VAL A 63 8.88 -1.36 -2.15
C VAL A 63 10.08 -0.68 -2.77
N SER A 64 10.08 -0.59 -4.09
CA SER A 64 11.01 0.23 -4.87
C SER A 64 10.24 0.96 -5.96
N GLY A 65 10.43 2.27 -6.07
CA GLY A 65 9.76 3.11 -7.06
C GLY A 65 10.35 4.51 -7.14
N LYS A 66 9.66 5.38 -7.88
CA LYS A 66 10.09 6.75 -8.08
C LYS A 66 8.93 7.73 -7.94
N TYR A 67 9.20 8.87 -7.31
CA TYR A 67 8.29 10.02 -7.26
C TYR A 67 8.76 11.13 -8.19
N VAL A 68 7.81 11.81 -8.79
CA VAL A 68 7.98 13.11 -9.45
C VAL A 68 6.85 14.01 -8.97
N ASN A 69 7.19 15.12 -8.31
CA ASN A 69 6.23 16.10 -7.79
C ASN A 69 5.11 15.46 -6.96
N ASP A 70 5.48 14.69 -5.93
CA ASP A 70 4.58 13.94 -5.03
C ASP A 70 3.78 12.81 -5.72
N LYS A 71 3.94 12.58 -7.02
CA LYS A 71 3.23 11.53 -7.76
C LYS A 71 4.14 10.33 -8.00
N LYS A 72 3.60 9.14 -7.82
CA LYS A 72 4.27 7.89 -8.24
C LYS A 72 4.34 7.85 -9.76
N VAL A 73 5.51 7.53 -10.31
CA VAL A 73 5.73 7.42 -11.75
C VAL A 73 6.49 6.14 -12.10
N GLY A 74 6.33 5.68 -13.33
CA GLY A 74 6.96 4.47 -13.83
C GLY A 74 6.45 3.20 -13.14
N THR A 75 7.22 2.14 -13.26
CA THR A 75 6.89 0.86 -12.63
C THR A 75 7.40 0.83 -11.20
N TRP A 76 6.47 0.52 -10.29
CA TRP A 76 6.75 0.24 -8.90
C TRP A 76 6.77 -1.25 -8.65
N HIS A 77 7.75 -1.70 -7.86
CA HIS A 77 7.95 -3.10 -7.48
C HIS A 77 7.60 -3.27 -6.01
N TYR A 78 6.75 -4.26 -5.72
CA TYR A 78 6.30 -4.58 -4.38
C TYR A 78 6.68 -6.00 -4.04
N PHE A 79 7.27 -6.18 -2.85
CA PHE A 79 7.79 -7.44 -2.37
C PHE A 79 7.10 -7.84 -1.06
N ASP A 80 7.12 -9.11 -0.74
CA ASP A 80 6.69 -9.61 0.55
C ASP A 80 7.82 -9.46 1.60
N ARG A 81 7.52 -9.82 2.83
CA ARG A 81 8.43 -9.74 3.99
C ARG A 81 9.65 -10.66 3.89
N ASP A 82 9.66 -11.62 3.00
CA ASP A 82 10.81 -12.49 2.67
C ASP A 82 11.63 -11.96 1.47
N GLY A 83 11.19 -10.89 0.82
CA GLY A 83 11.81 -10.31 -0.37
C GLY A 83 11.33 -10.90 -1.69
N THR A 84 10.33 -11.77 -1.69
CA THR A 84 9.71 -12.32 -2.90
C THR A 84 8.94 -11.22 -3.65
N LEU A 85 9.15 -11.09 -4.95
CA LEU A 85 8.40 -10.13 -5.78
C LEU A 85 6.93 -10.55 -5.85
N MET A 86 6.05 -9.66 -5.41
CA MET A 86 4.61 -9.90 -5.35
C MET A 86 3.86 -9.17 -6.45
N GLN A 87 4.25 -7.93 -6.78
CA GLN A 87 3.49 -7.12 -7.72
C GLN A 87 4.40 -6.11 -8.44
N ASN A 88 4.12 -5.89 -9.74
CA ASN A 88 4.61 -4.75 -10.50
C ASN A 88 3.42 -3.93 -11.00
N TYR A 89 3.42 -2.64 -10.66
CA TYR A 89 2.37 -1.73 -11.09
C TYR A 89 2.97 -0.52 -11.80
N ASP A 90 2.52 -0.26 -13.03
CA ASP A 90 2.90 0.89 -13.85
C ASP A 90 1.94 2.04 -13.55
N TYR A 91 2.42 3.07 -12.84
CA TYR A 91 1.62 4.24 -12.46
C TYR A 91 1.40 5.22 -13.60
N ASP A 92 2.26 5.22 -14.64
CA ASP A 92 2.08 6.11 -15.79
C ASP A 92 0.90 5.64 -16.66
N ASN A 93 0.73 4.33 -16.77
CA ASN A 93 -0.32 3.70 -17.57
C ASN A 93 -1.47 3.12 -16.71
N ASN A 94 -1.41 3.24 -15.38
CA ASN A 94 -2.34 2.63 -14.43
C ASN A 94 -2.57 1.13 -14.72
N LYS A 95 -1.47 0.40 -14.89
CA LYS A 95 -1.51 -0.99 -15.35
C LYS A 95 -0.80 -1.92 -14.39
N LEU A 96 -1.51 -2.98 -13.98
CA LEU A 96 -0.91 -4.13 -13.33
C LEU A 96 -0.14 -4.94 -14.38
N SER A 97 1.20 -4.99 -14.27
CA SER A 97 2.07 -5.72 -15.20
C SER A 97 2.49 -7.08 -14.68
N TYR A 98 2.44 -7.28 -13.37
CA TYR A 98 2.67 -8.56 -12.70
C TYR A 98 1.94 -8.63 -11.38
N GLU A 99 1.34 -9.77 -11.08
CA GLU A 99 0.80 -10.16 -9.77
C GLU A 99 1.19 -11.60 -9.52
N ALA A 100 1.86 -11.86 -8.40
CA ALA A 100 2.24 -13.21 -8.01
C ALA A 100 0.97 -14.06 -7.76
N PRO A 101 0.99 -15.36 -8.09
CA PRO A 101 -0.08 -16.27 -7.70
C PRO A 101 -0.34 -16.19 -6.20
N GLU A 102 -1.58 -16.35 -5.80
CA GLU A 102 -1.91 -16.40 -4.38
C GLU A 102 -1.41 -17.72 -3.79
N GLY A 103 -0.58 -17.61 -2.73
CA GLY A 103 -0.10 -18.76 -1.99
C GLY A 103 -1.13 -19.21 -0.95
N PHE A 104 -1.04 -20.45 -0.52
CA PHE A 104 -1.83 -20.97 0.60
C PHE A 104 -0.88 -21.43 1.72
N PRO A 105 -1.11 -21.05 2.99
CA PRO A 105 -2.19 -20.19 3.49
C PRO A 105 -1.96 -18.71 3.19
N SER A 106 -3.05 -17.95 2.94
CA SER A 106 -3.03 -16.50 2.71
C SER A 106 -3.74 -15.77 3.85
N PRO A 107 -3.19 -14.64 4.35
CA PRO A 107 -3.89 -13.77 5.30
C PRO A 107 -4.95 -12.91 4.61
N LEU A 108 -5.02 -12.96 3.28
CA LEU A 108 -6.02 -12.26 2.47
C LEU A 108 -7.00 -13.27 1.93
N SER A 109 -8.28 -12.92 1.97
CA SER A 109 -9.34 -13.60 1.22
C SER A 109 -10.30 -12.57 0.64
N TYR A 110 -11.15 -12.98 -0.28
CA TYR A 110 -12.11 -12.07 -0.89
C TYR A 110 -13.43 -12.76 -1.20
N ASP A 111 -14.49 -11.97 -1.14
CA ASP A 111 -15.83 -12.38 -1.54
C ASP A 111 -16.38 -11.48 -2.63
N ILE A 112 -17.23 -12.05 -3.48
CA ILE A 112 -18.08 -11.34 -4.42
C ILE A 112 -19.53 -11.75 -4.17
N ASP A 113 -20.47 -10.83 -4.38
CA ASP A 113 -21.91 -11.10 -4.17
C ASP A 113 -22.52 -11.87 -5.36
N TYR A 114 -21.88 -13.01 -5.70
CA TYR A 114 -22.32 -13.90 -6.78
C TYR A 114 -22.07 -15.35 -6.42
N PHE A 115 -23.02 -16.20 -6.74
CA PHE A 115 -22.84 -17.65 -6.64
C PHE A 115 -22.05 -18.16 -7.83
N ILE A 116 -20.81 -18.62 -7.61
CA ILE A 116 -19.90 -19.09 -8.66
C ILE A 116 -20.24 -20.54 -9.01
N LYS A 117 -20.51 -20.82 -10.30
CA LYS A 117 -20.75 -22.15 -10.87
C LYS A 117 -19.50 -22.63 -11.63
N ASP A 118 -19.46 -23.91 -12.01
CA ASP A 118 -18.30 -24.57 -12.62
C ASP A 118 -17.72 -23.87 -13.87
N ASN A 119 -18.54 -23.15 -14.65
CA ASN A 119 -18.10 -22.47 -15.87
C ASN A 119 -17.89 -20.96 -15.67
N ASP A 120 -18.14 -20.43 -14.49
CA ASP A 120 -17.97 -19.01 -14.21
C ASP A 120 -16.50 -18.67 -13.96
N LYS A 121 -16.11 -17.47 -14.34
CA LYS A 121 -14.76 -16.95 -14.11
C LYS A 121 -14.85 -15.72 -13.24
N ALA A 122 -14.28 -15.83 -12.05
CA ALA A 122 -14.12 -14.71 -11.15
C ALA A 122 -12.64 -14.34 -11.00
N THR A 123 -12.36 -13.02 -10.84
CA THR A 123 -11.04 -12.53 -10.45
C THR A 123 -11.16 -11.73 -9.17
N PRO A 124 -10.17 -11.82 -8.27
CA PRO A 124 -10.17 -11.02 -7.06
C PRO A 124 -10.00 -9.53 -7.35
N PRO A 125 -10.40 -8.65 -6.42
CA PRO A 125 -9.98 -7.26 -6.44
C PRO A 125 -8.48 -7.19 -6.14
N VAL A 126 -7.77 -6.26 -6.79
CA VAL A 126 -6.34 -6.08 -6.56
C VAL A 126 -6.03 -4.66 -6.09
N ARG A 127 -5.29 -4.55 -5.00
CA ARG A 127 -4.76 -3.28 -4.50
C ARG A 127 -3.41 -2.98 -5.16
N PRO A 128 -3.25 -1.85 -5.93
CA PRO A 128 -1.93 -1.38 -6.30
C PRO A 128 -1.10 -1.02 -5.06
N GLY A 129 -0.02 -1.75 -4.82
CA GLY A 129 0.76 -1.59 -3.59
C GLY A 129 1.27 -2.89 -2.98
N GLY A 130 0.93 -4.02 -3.59
CA GLY A 130 1.27 -5.37 -3.11
C GLY A 130 0.44 -5.80 -1.90
N ARG A 131 0.52 -7.10 -1.58
CA ARG A 131 -0.34 -7.74 -0.58
C ARG A 131 0.02 -7.44 0.87
N TYR A 132 1.16 -6.83 1.11
CA TYR A 132 1.54 -6.38 2.44
C TYR A 132 1.56 -4.85 2.52
N PHE A 133 2.45 -4.21 1.78
CA PHE A 133 2.66 -2.77 1.89
C PHE A 133 1.42 -1.95 1.49
N GLY A 134 0.67 -2.39 0.48
CA GLY A 134 -0.53 -1.71 -0.01
C GLY A 134 -1.65 -1.57 1.03
N TYR A 135 -1.69 -2.46 2.02
CA TYR A 135 -2.72 -2.45 3.06
C TYR A 135 -2.30 -1.75 4.35
N LEU A 136 -1.02 -1.42 4.54
CA LEU A 136 -0.54 -0.73 5.74
C LEU A 136 -1.26 0.60 6.07
N PRO A 137 -1.68 1.43 5.10
CA PRO A 137 -2.45 2.63 5.41
C PRO A 137 -3.70 2.36 6.23
N TYR A 138 -4.44 1.28 5.94
CA TYR A 138 -5.68 0.94 6.65
C TYR A 138 -5.41 0.50 8.08
N LEU A 139 -4.40 -0.35 8.29
CA LEU A 139 -4.01 -0.81 9.62
C LEU A 139 -3.56 0.36 10.51
N ARG A 140 -2.83 1.31 9.95
CA ARG A 140 -2.34 2.49 10.66
C ARG A 140 -3.43 3.49 11.04
N ALA A 141 -4.52 3.53 10.28
CA ALA A 141 -5.67 4.40 10.57
C ALA A 141 -6.47 3.90 11.77
N PHE A 142 -6.47 2.61 12.04
CA PHE A 142 -7.17 2.03 13.17
C PHE A 142 -6.36 2.20 14.47
N LYS A 143 -7.04 2.58 15.52
CA LYS A 143 -6.51 2.67 16.89
C LYS A 143 -7.39 1.86 17.81
N LEU A 144 -6.78 0.96 18.56
CA LEU A 144 -7.49 0.20 19.58
C LEU A 144 -8.07 1.14 20.65
N PRO A 145 -9.28 0.86 21.15
CA PRO A 145 -9.82 1.59 22.28
C PRO A 145 -8.90 1.50 23.49
N PRO A 146 -8.83 2.56 24.31
CA PRO A 146 -8.09 2.52 25.57
C PRO A 146 -8.71 1.51 26.55
N GLY A 147 -7.85 0.91 27.39
CA GLY A 147 -8.30 0.00 28.47
C GLY A 147 -8.28 -1.48 28.09
N MET A 148 -7.80 -1.85 26.91
CA MET A 148 -7.51 -3.25 26.61
C MET A 148 -6.16 -3.65 27.20
N ASP A 149 -6.10 -4.82 27.83
CA ASP A 149 -4.89 -5.36 28.42
C ASP A 149 -4.12 -6.31 27.47
N ALA A 150 -2.89 -6.67 27.84
CA ALA A 150 -2.04 -7.53 27.03
C ALA A 150 -2.65 -8.94 26.83
N ASP A 151 -3.38 -9.45 27.82
CA ASP A 151 -4.09 -10.73 27.74
C ASP A 151 -5.19 -10.71 26.69
N TYR A 152 -5.86 -9.55 26.52
CA TYR A 152 -6.86 -9.37 25.49
C TYR A 152 -6.23 -9.43 24.09
N TYR A 153 -5.06 -8.78 23.91
CA TYR A 153 -4.38 -8.75 22.61
C TYR A 153 -3.95 -10.14 22.15
N ASP A 154 -3.40 -10.94 23.05
CA ASP A 154 -2.94 -12.29 22.71
C ASP A 154 -4.09 -13.25 22.34
N ARG A 155 -5.28 -13.01 22.87
CA ARG A 155 -6.49 -13.84 22.64
C ARG A 155 -7.37 -13.36 21.50
N SER A 156 -7.04 -12.25 20.84
CA SER A 156 -7.85 -11.66 19.80
C SER A 156 -7.24 -11.81 18.41
N ILE A 157 -8.12 -11.80 17.43
CA ILE A 157 -7.81 -11.68 16.00
C ILE A 157 -8.50 -10.41 15.50
N VAL A 158 -7.83 -9.68 14.64
CA VAL A 158 -8.40 -8.50 13.97
C VAL A 158 -8.58 -8.82 12.50
N THR A 159 -9.76 -8.57 11.96
CA THR A 159 -10.02 -8.66 10.54
C THR A 159 -10.44 -7.29 10.02
N PHE A 160 -9.79 -6.83 8.95
CA PHE A 160 -10.23 -5.64 8.21
C PHE A 160 -10.99 -6.11 7.00
N ASP A 161 -12.22 -5.65 6.87
CA ASP A 161 -13.09 -5.88 5.73
C ASP A 161 -13.18 -4.61 4.90
N LEU A 162 -12.66 -4.67 3.68
CA LEU A 162 -12.67 -3.55 2.74
C LEU A 162 -13.71 -3.81 1.65
N LEU A 163 -14.74 -2.99 1.60
CA LEU A 163 -15.75 -3.05 0.52
C LEU A 163 -15.26 -2.26 -0.70
N ILE A 164 -15.16 -2.94 -1.83
CA ILE A 164 -14.70 -2.37 -3.10
C ILE A 164 -15.86 -2.32 -4.09
N SER A 165 -16.14 -1.12 -4.60
CA SER A 165 -17.19 -0.93 -5.61
C SER A 165 -16.80 -1.53 -6.98
N PRO A 166 -17.76 -1.76 -7.90
CA PRO A 166 -17.46 -2.19 -9.26
C PRO A 166 -16.58 -1.21 -10.05
N MET A 167 -16.47 0.04 -9.59
CA MET A 167 -15.57 1.05 -10.18
C MET A 167 -14.14 1.00 -9.61
N GLY A 168 -13.82 -0.01 -8.79
CA GLY A 168 -12.50 -0.10 -8.13
C GLY A 168 -12.26 0.99 -7.10
N ARG A 169 -13.29 1.43 -6.38
CA ARG A 169 -13.16 2.42 -5.30
C ARG A 169 -13.47 1.79 -3.97
N LEU A 170 -12.63 2.12 -2.97
CA LEU A 170 -12.92 1.80 -1.58
C LEU A 170 -14.22 2.49 -1.17
N ALA A 171 -15.23 1.71 -0.81
CA ALA A 171 -16.55 2.20 -0.43
C ALA A 171 -16.73 2.24 1.09
N ASP A 172 -16.19 1.24 1.80
CA ASP A 172 -16.29 1.15 3.26
C ASP A 172 -15.15 0.32 3.85
N ILE A 173 -14.89 0.49 5.15
CA ILE A 173 -13.95 -0.32 5.92
C ILE A 173 -14.58 -0.65 7.26
N VAL A 174 -14.67 -1.95 7.55
CA VAL A 174 -15.12 -2.47 8.83
C VAL A 174 -13.99 -3.24 9.48
N VAL A 175 -13.77 -3.01 10.77
CA VAL A 175 -12.78 -3.73 11.57
C VAL A 175 -13.51 -4.59 12.60
N HIS A 176 -13.26 -5.88 12.54
CA HIS A 176 -13.79 -6.87 13.47
C HIS A 176 -12.69 -7.30 14.42
N ILE A 177 -12.97 -7.28 15.71
CA ILE A 177 -12.12 -7.87 16.73
C ILE A 177 -12.84 -9.07 17.29
N SER A 178 -12.32 -10.26 17.01
CA SER A 178 -12.90 -11.54 17.39
C SER A 178 -12.00 -12.27 18.38
N ARG A 179 -12.57 -13.12 19.22
CA ARG A 179 -11.79 -14.01 20.10
C ARG A 179 -11.25 -15.19 19.28
N LYS A 180 -9.96 -15.50 19.45
CA LYS A 180 -9.33 -16.68 18.84
C LYS A 180 -10.12 -17.95 19.14
N GLY A 181 -10.40 -18.75 18.11
CA GLY A 181 -11.07 -20.04 18.23
C GLY A 181 -12.59 -20.00 18.35
N THR A 182 -13.23 -18.84 18.51
CA THR A 182 -14.68 -18.74 18.59
C THR A 182 -15.34 -18.19 17.33
N GLY A 183 -14.59 -17.38 16.55
CA GLY A 183 -15.14 -16.67 15.38
C GLY A 183 -16.25 -15.65 15.72
N VAL A 184 -16.48 -15.38 17.01
CA VAL A 184 -17.50 -14.46 17.45
C VAL A 184 -16.89 -13.07 17.60
N ASP A 185 -17.45 -12.08 16.90
CA ASP A 185 -17.05 -10.69 17.03
C ASP A 185 -17.38 -10.16 18.42
N GLN A 186 -16.35 -9.61 19.07
CA GLN A 186 -16.50 -8.92 20.35
C GLN A 186 -16.73 -7.43 20.14
N MET A 187 -16.12 -6.88 19.11
CA MET A 187 -16.23 -5.46 18.75
C MET A 187 -16.16 -5.28 17.25
N VAL A 188 -16.93 -4.32 16.76
CA VAL A 188 -16.98 -3.93 15.34
C VAL A 188 -16.82 -2.42 15.24
N TYR A 189 -15.94 -1.96 14.38
CA TYR A 189 -15.65 -0.54 14.15
C TYR A 189 -15.71 -0.20 12.67
N ASN A 190 -16.34 0.92 12.34
CA ASN A 190 -16.30 1.48 11.00
C ASN A 190 -15.21 2.54 10.90
N ILE A 191 -14.42 2.50 9.83
CA ILE A 191 -13.41 3.51 9.50
C ILE A 191 -13.86 4.27 8.27
N SER A 192 -13.99 5.60 8.38
CA SER A 192 -14.38 6.40 7.21
C SER A 192 -13.31 6.33 6.12
N PRO A 193 -13.70 6.00 4.86
CA PRO A 193 -12.81 6.08 3.71
C PRO A 193 -12.22 7.48 3.47
N ASP A 194 -12.80 8.54 4.04
CA ASP A 194 -12.32 9.91 3.90
C ASP A 194 -10.99 10.18 4.62
N LEU A 195 -10.59 9.31 5.53
CA LEU A 195 -9.29 9.37 6.20
C LEU A 195 -8.12 9.03 5.27
N PHE A 196 -8.38 8.45 4.10
CA PHE A 196 -7.36 7.95 3.19
C PHE A 196 -7.13 8.88 2.00
N SER A 197 -5.90 8.87 1.50
CA SER A 197 -5.54 9.58 0.28
C SER A 197 -6.32 9.05 -0.93
N ALA A 198 -6.34 9.83 -2.01
CA ALA A 198 -6.97 9.40 -3.26
C ALA A 198 -6.35 8.08 -3.78
N ASP A 199 -5.02 7.95 -3.68
CA ASP A 199 -4.29 6.75 -4.10
C ASP A 199 -4.66 5.53 -3.25
N ASP A 200 -4.91 5.72 -1.94
CA ASP A 200 -5.28 4.63 -1.05
C ASP A 200 -6.70 4.12 -1.26
N LYS A 201 -7.51 4.82 -2.03
CA LYS A 201 -8.89 4.44 -2.38
C LYS A 201 -9.03 3.75 -3.73
N ILE A 202 -7.90 3.50 -4.45
CA ILE A 202 -7.93 2.91 -5.80
C ILE A 202 -7.61 1.41 -5.72
N PHE A 203 -8.42 0.64 -6.43
CA PHE A 203 -8.29 -0.80 -6.63
C PHE A 203 -8.55 -1.14 -8.08
N ILE A 204 -8.03 -2.26 -8.54
CA ILE A 204 -8.53 -2.95 -9.72
C ILE A 204 -9.74 -3.75 -9.22
N PRO A 205 -10.95 -3.56 -9.76
CA PRO A 205 -12.15 -4.21 -9.25
C PRO A 205 -12.11 -5.73 -9.49
N ALA A 206 -12.81 -6.47 -8.65
CA ALA A 206 -13.12 -7.86 -8.94
C ALA A 206 -13.95 -7.97 -10.23
N THR A 207 -13.85 -9.09 -10.92
CA THR A 207 -14.71 -9.35 -12.07
C THR A 207 -15.43 -10.68 -11.92
N PHE A 208 -16.66 -10.72 -12.40
CA PHE A 208 -17.45 -11.94 -12.60
C PHE A 208 -17.82 -12.04 -14.07
N ASN A 209 -17.34 -13.08 -14.74
CA ASN A 209 -17.49 -13.26 -16.18
C ASN A 209 -17.08 -12.03 -17.00
N LYS A 210 -15.93 -11.43 -16.64
CA LYS A 210 -15.33 -10.21 -17.21
C LYS A 210 -16.07 -8.90 -16.88
N ASN A 211 -17.19 -8.92 -16.18
CA ASN A 211 -17.88 -7.72 -15.74
C ASN A 211 -17.37 -7.29 -14.36
N PRO A 212 -17.04 -6.02 -14.16
CA PRO A 212 -16.65 -5.53 -12.84
C PRO A 212 -17.82 -5.69 -11.86
N VAL A 213 -17.50 -6.16 -10.64
CA VAL A 213 -18.50 -6.41 -9.59
C VAL A 213 -18.02 -5.83 -8.25
N ALA A 214 -18.97 -5.58 -7.35
CA ALA A 214 -18.66 -5.28 -5.96
C ALA A 214 -18.00 -6.50 -5.31
N SER A 215 -17.05 -6.23 -4.41
CA SER A 215 -16.30 -7.27 -3.72
C SER A 215 -15.87 -6.81 -2.34
N GLN A 216 -15.56 -7.77 -1.50
CA GLN A 216 -15.02 -7.53 -0.16
C GLN A 216 -13.67 -8.22 -0.04
N ILE A 217 -12.70 -7.51 0.54
CA ILE A 217 -11.38 -8.05 0.86
C ILE A 217 -11.31 -8.20 2.37
N HIS A 218 -11.00 -9.41 2.85
CA HIS A 218 -10.77 -9.70 4.25
C HIS A 218 -9.26 -9.78 4.51
N ILE A 219 -8.78 -8.99 5.47
CA ILE A 219 -7.36 -8.97 5.85
C ILE A 219 -7.24 -9.49 7.28
N LEU A 220 -6.67 -10.67 7.41
CA LEU A 220 -6.44 -11.28 8.71
C LEU A 220 -5.19 -10.68 9.35
N CYS A 221 -5.36 -10.11 10.54
CA CYS A 221 -4.31 -9.42 11.28
C CYS A 221 -4.10 -10.02 12.66
N ALA A 222 -2.89 -9.88 13.17
CA ALA A 222 -2.52 -10.16 14.55
C ALA A 222 -2.25 -8.86 15.31
N MET A 223 -2.48 -8.88 16.61
CA MET A 223 -2.02 -7.85 17.53
C MET A 223 -0.80 -8.36 18.29
N ASP A 224 0.18 -7.48 18.50
CA ASP A 224 1.29 -7.74 19.42
C ASP A 224 0.94 -7.30 20.86
N ALA A 225 1.83 -7.60 21.80
CA ALA A 225 1.66 -7.25 23.21
C ALA A 225 1.56 -5.73 23.48
N THR A 226 1.90 -4.89 22.52
CA THR A 226 1.78 -3.42 22.61
C THR A 226 0.47 -2.92 22.00
N GLY A 227 -0.36 -3.81 21.44
CA GLY A 227 -1.58 -3.47 20.72
C GLY A 227 -1.32 -2.99 19.28
N ALA A 228 -0.10 -3.13 18.76
CA ALA A 228 0.18 -2.84 17.36
C ALA A 228 -0.37 -3.95 16.46
N ILE A 229 -1.04 -3.55 15.39
CA ILE A 229 -1.68 -4.46 14.45
C ILE A 229 -0.80 -4.62 13.22
N ASP A 230 -0.58 -5.86 12.81
CA ASP A 230 0.09 -6.19 11.55
C ASP A 230 -0.63 -7.34 10.84
N ILE A 231 -0.46 -7.42 9.51
CA ILE A 231 -1.00 -8.53 8.72
C ILE A 231 -0.37 -9.83 9.21
N MET A 232 -1.22 -10.82 9.48
CA MET A 232 -0.77 -12.10 9.99
C MET A 232 0.20 -12.77 8.99
N TYR A 233 1.32 -13.28 9.49
CA TYR A 233 2.25 -14.05 8.69
C TYR A 233 1.93 -15.53 8.84
N LEU A 234 1.41 -16.12 7.77
CA LEU A 234 1.04 -17.53 7.74
C LEU A 234 2.14 -18.30 7.01
N ILE A 235 2.80 -19.21 7.73
CA ILE A 235 3.78 -20.13 7.14
C ILE A 235 3.03 -21.40 6.74
N ALA A 236 3.16 -21.83 5.49
CA ALA A 236 2.70 -23.14 5.05
C ALA A 236 3.41 -24.20 5.92
N ARG A 237 2.64 -24.99 6.68
CA ARG A 237 3.23 -26.16 7.35
C ARG A 237 3.55 -27.18 6.26
N GLU A 238 4.80 -27.59 6.18
CA GLU A 238 5.14 -28.78 5.39
C GLU A 238 4.24 -29.94 5.85
N PRO A 239 3.66 -30.70 4.92
CA PRO A 239 2.90 -31.89 5.30
C PRO A 239 3.86 -32.78 6.08
N ALA A 240 3.46 -33.17 7.30
CA ALA A 240 4.25 -34.11 8.09
C ALA A 240 4.54 -35.35 7.21
N GLU A 241 5.80 -35.62 6.97
CA GLU A 241 6.23 -36.85 6.30
C GLU A 241 5.60 -38.04 7.03
N LYS A 242 4.84 -38.85 6.27
CA LYS A 242 4.21 -40.08 6.79
C LYS A 242 5.19 -41.22 6.78
#